data_2b2805adbe24af4ff20470345265890a
#
_entry.id   2b2805adbe24af4ff20470345265890a
#
_cell.length_a   1.000
_cell.length_b   1.000
_cell.length_c   1.000
_cell.angle_alpha   90.00
_cell.angle_beta   90.00
_cell.angle_gamma   90.00
#
_symmetry.space_group_name_H-M   'P 1'
#
loop_
_entity.id
_entity.type
_entity.pdbx_description
1 polymer ?
#
loop_
_entity_poly.entity_id
_entity_poly.type
_entity_poly.pdbx_seq_one_letter_code
_entity_poly.pdbx_strand_id
1 'polypeptide(L)'
;MRQVLSSLLVIAGLVSGQAIAAPESPPHADIRDSGFVYCVSGQVNTFNPSKASSGLIVDTLAAQFYDRLLDVDPYTYRLMPELAESWEVLDNGATYRFHLRRDVPFQKTDWFTPTRKMNADDVVFTFQRIFDRNNPWHNVNGSNFPYFDSLQFADNVKSVRKLDNHTVEFRLAQPDASFLWHLATHYASVMSAEYAGKLEKEDRQEQLDRQPVGTGPYQLSEYRAGQYIRLQRHDDFWRGKPLMPQVVVDLGSGGTGRLSKLLRS
;
A
#
# COMPACT_ATOMS: atom_id res chain seq x y z
N MET A 1 -43.15 64.00 52.85
CA MET A 1 -42.99 63.89 51.39
C MET A 1 -41.66 63.26 51.11
N ARG A 2 -41.67 61.98 50.79
CA ARG A 2 -40.48 61.25 50.38
C ARG A 2 -40.82 60.57 49.03
N GLN A 3 -40.19 61.02 48.00
CA GLN A 3 -40.25 60.38 46.68
C GLN A 3 -39.35 59.16 46.66
N VAL A 4 -39.89 58.03 46.23
CA VAL A 4 -39.19 56.80 45.99
C VAL A 4 -38.91 56.72 44.46
N LEU A 5 -37.65 56.83 44.04
CA LEU A 5 -37.26 56.58 42.70
C LEU A 5 -37.08 55.09 42.53
N SER A 6 -37.84 54.45 41.63
CA SER A 6 -37.72 53.10 41.21
C SER A 6 -36.73 53.07 40.00
N SER A 7 -35.53 52.47 40.20
CA SER A 7 -34.59 52.23 39.13
C SER A 7 -34.98 50.92 38.43
N LEU A 8 -35.35 50.99 37.15
CA LEU A 8 -35.47 49.80 36.26
C LEU A 8 -34.13 49.39 35.78
N LEU A 9 -33.69 48.21 36.18
CA LEU A 9 -32.52 47.56 35.64
C LEU A 9 -32.90 46.78 34.38
N VAL A 10 -32.48 47.24 33.20
CA VAL A 10 -32.63 46.51 31.95
C VAL A 10 -31.44 45.53 31.82
N ILE A 11 -31.73 44.25 32.01
CA ILE A 11 -30.76 43.18 31.74
C ILE A 11 -30.81 42.88 30.24
N ALA A 12 -29.81 43.37 29.48
CA ALA A 12 -29.59 42.97 28.09
C ALA A 12 -28.96 41.58 28.08
N GLY A 13 -29.76 40.55 27.80
CA GLY A 13 -29.29 39.19 27.58
C GLY A 13 -28.53 39.09 26.25
N LEU A 14 -27.21 38.89 26.34
CA LEU A 14 -26.40 38.49 25.21
C LEU A 14 -26.74 37.03 24.81
N VAL A 15 -27.57 36.87 23.78
CA VAL A 15 -27.77 35.58 23.13
C VAL A 15 -26.52 35.32 22.27
N SER A 16 -25.58 34.56 22.80
CA SER A 16 -24.48 34.01 22.03
C SER A 16 -25.05 32.98 21.05
N GLY A 17 -25.26 33.41 19.82
CA GLY A 17 -25.58 32.50 18.72
C GLY A 17 -24.41 31.52 18.51
N GLN A 18 -24.59 30.29 18.97
CA GLN A 18 -23.73 29.19 18.54
C GLN A 18 -23.99 29.02 17.04
N ALA A 19 -22.97 29.31 16.23
CA ALA A 19 -22.97 28.95 14.81
C ALA A 19 -23.09 27.42 14.76
N ILE A 20 -24.23 26.91 14.36
CA ILE A 20 -24.41 25.50 14.01
C ILE A 20 -23.53 25.32 12.79
N ALA A 21 -22.39 24.61 12.95
CA ALA A 21 -21.56 24.22 11.84
C ALA A 21 -22.43 23.46 10.83
N ALA A 22 -22.42 23.88 9.58
CA ALA A 22 -23.12 23.17 8.52
C ALA A 22 -22.65 21.70 8.55
N PRO A 23 -23.56 20.73 8.37
CA PRO A 23 -23.18 19.33 8.34
C PRO A 23 -22.10 19.16 7.27
N GLU A 24 -20.91 18.69 7.66
CA GLU A 24 -19.86 18.35 6.71
C GLU A 24 -20.45 17.39 5.67
N SER A 25 -20.29 17.72 4.41
CA SER A 25 -20.69 16.83 3.32
C SER A 25 -20.07 15.46 3.56
N PRO A 26 -20.80 14.35 3.35
CA PRO A 26 -20.22 13.03 3.55
C PRO A 26 -18.93 12.93 2.72
N PRO A 27 -17.85 12.35 3.27
CA PRO A 27 -16.50 12.35 2.67
C PRO A 27 -16.41 11.74 1.27
N HIS A 28 -17.52 11.24 0.75
CA HIS A 28 -17.60 10.54 -0.55
C HIS A 28 -18.64 11.15 -1.50
N ALA A 29 -19.17 12.33 -1.21
CA ALA A 29 -20.18 12.97 -2.06
C ALA A 29 -19.65 13.27 -3.49
N ASP A 30 -18.35 13.46 -3.62
CA ASP A 30 -17.66 13.79 -4.87
C ASP A 30 -17.37 12.58 -5.79
N ILE A 31 -17.60 11.35 -5.32
CA ILE A 31 -17.26 10.14 -6.10
C ILE A 31 -18.47 9.41 -6.67
N ARG A 32 -19.69 9.90 -6.48
CA ARG A 32 -20.92 9.23 -6.95
C ARG A 32 -20.91 8.89 -8.43
N ASP A 33 -20.30 9.77 -9.26
CA ASP A 33 -20.26 9.61 -10.72
C ASP A 33 -18.88 9.20 -11.26
N SER A 34 -17.86 9.09 -10.39
CA SER A 34 -16.47 8.92 -10.84
C SER A 34 -15.67 7.89 -10.06
N GLY A 35 -16.29 7.20 -9.11
CA GLY A 35 -15.55 6.32 -8.22
C GLY A 35 -16.38 5.18 -7.64
N PHE A 36 -15.71 4.44 -6.77
CA PHE A 36 -16.25 3.29 -6.06
C PHE A 36 -15.89 3.39 -4.58
N VAL A 37 -16.84 3.09 -3.70
CA VAL A 37 -16.62 3.05 -2.24
C VAL A 37 -16.63 1.62 -1.76
N TYR A 38 -15.57 1.19 -1.13
CA TYR A 38 -15.42 -0.13 -0.53
C TYR A 38 -15.34 0.00 1.01
N CYS A 39 -16.33 -0.52 1.71
CA CYS A 39 -16.41 -0.43 3.17
C CYS A 39 -15.77 -1.63 3.83
N VAL A 40 -14.77 -1.40 4.66
CA VAL A 40 -14.07 -2.44 5.44
C VAL A 40 -13.99 -2.08 6.91
N SER A 41 -13.65 -3.05 7.75
CA SER A 41 -13.27 -2.81 9.15
C SER A 41 -11.79 -3.09 9.30
N GLY A 42 -11.10 -2.21 10.01
CA GLY A 42 -9.69 -2.41 10.34
C GLY A 42 -8.96 -1.10 10.54
N GLN A 43 -7.72 -1.22 10.98
CA GLN A 43 -6.79 -0.11 11.11
C GLN A 43 -5.63 -0.32 10.16
N VAL A 44 -5.13 0.79 9.59
CA VAL A 44 -3.95 0.79 8.75
C VAL A 44 -2.77 1.21 9.59
N ASN A 45 -1.91 0.24 9.91
CA ASN A 45 -0.68 0.49 10.66
C ASN A 45 0.50 0.76 9.72
N THR A 46 0.45 0.23 8.51
CA THR A 46 1.47 0.35 7.48
C THR A 46 0.82 0.22 6.10
N PHE A 47 1.42 0.81 5.06
CA PHE A 47 1.11 0.51 3.67
C PHE A 47 2.11 -0.46 3.03
N ASN A 48 3.06 -0.97 3.82
CA ASN A 48 4.05 -1.94 3.38
C ASN A 48 3.53 -3.38 3.60
N PRO A 49 3.18 -4.12 2.54
CA PRO A 49 2.60 -5.45 2.69
C PRO A 49 3.53 -6.44 3.39
N SER A 50 4.84 -6.34 3.17
CA SER A 50 5.80 -7.27 3.78
C SER A 50 5.88 -7.16 5.31
N LYS A 51 5.44 -6.03 5.88
CA LYS A 51 5.35 -5.77 7.33
C LYS A 51 3.94 -5.87 7.88
N ALA A 52 2.95 -6.09 7.03
CA ALA A 52 1.56 -6.16 7.44
C ALA A 52 1.23 -7.48 8.15
N SER A 53 0.41 -7.37 9.20
CA SER A 53 -0.18 -8.49 9.92
C SER A 53 -1.71 -8.56 9.79
N SER A 54 -2.32 -7.64 9.02
CA SER A 54 -3.77 -7.57 8.84
C SER A 54 -4.18 -7.83 7.39
N GLY A 55 -5.29 -8.55 7.20
CA GLY A 55 -5.88 -8.80 5.90
C GLY A 55 -6.29 -7.52 5.17
N LEU A 56 -6.70 -6.45 5.88
CA LEU A 56 -7.01 -5.17 5.25
C LEU A 56 -5.87 -4.65 4.35
N ILE A 57 -4.64 -4.70 4.85
CA ILE A 57 -3.48 -4.22 4.08
C ILE A 57 -3.18 -5.16 2.93
N VAL A 58 -3.13 -6.47 3.22
CA VAL A 58 -2.67 -7.49 2.28
C VAL A 58 -3.73 -7.75 1.21
N ASP A 59 -4.99 -7.96 1.63
CA ASP A 59 -6.05 -8.41 0.72
C ASP A 59 -6.73 -7.26 -0.03
N THR A 60 -6.72 -6.04 0.54
CA THR A 60 -7.44 -4.90 -0.04
C THR A 60 -6.50 -3.88 -0.69
N LEU A 61 -5.40 -3.52 -0.04
CA LEU A 61 -4.58 -2.38 -0.45
C LEU A 61 -3.32 -2.77 -1.22
N ALA A 62 -2.70 -3.91 -0.88
CA ALA A 62 -1.43 -4.31 -1.50
C ALA A 62 -1.53 -4.42 -3.02
N ALA A 63 -2.57 -5.10 -3.52
CA ALA A 63 -2.82 -5.25 -4.96
C ALA A 63 -3.20 -3.93 -5.67
N GLN A 64 -3.53 -2.88 -4.93
CA GLN A 64 -3.81 -1.57 -5.50
C GLN A 64 -2.53 -0.77 -5.71
N PHE A 65 -1.59 -0.88 -4.78
CA PHE A 65 -0.35 -0.09 -4.82
C PHE A 65 0.79 -0.81 -5.53
N TYR A 66 0.86 -2.13 -5.44
CA TYR A 66 2.05 -2.90 -5.81
C TYR A 66 1.72 -4.09 -6.69
N ASP A 67 2.70 -4.51 -7.47
CA ASP A 67 2.72 -5.82 -8.13
C ASP A 67 3.84 -6.69 -7.53
N ARG A 68 3.83 -7.98 -7.90
CA ARG A 68 4.76 -9.03 -7.45
C ARG A 68 5.51 -9.60 -8.64
N LEU A 69 6.49 -10.46 -8.39
CA LEU A 69 7.16 -11.17 -9.49
C LEU A 69 6.21 -12.12 -10.21
N LEU A 70 5.36 -12.82 -9.46
CA LEU A 70 4.40 -13.81 -9.94
C LEU A 70 3.02 -13.51 -9.39
N ASP A 71 2.00 -13.98 -10.07
CA ASP A 71 0.60 -13.98 -9.65
C ASP A 71 0.05 -15.41 -9.64
N VAL A 72 -1.17 -15.56 -9.15
CA VAL A 72 -1.93 -16.81 -9.17
C VAL A 72 -3.21 -16.62 -9.95
N ASP A 73 -3.43 -17.44 -10.95
CA ASP A 73 -4.69 -17.46 -11.70
C ASP A 73 -5.83 -17.86 -10.76
N PRO A 74 -6.85 -17.00 -10.58
CA PRO A 74 -7.93 -17.23 -9.61
C PRO A 74 -8.86 -18.41 -9.98
N TYR A 75 -8.82 -18.87 -11.23
CA TYR A 75 -9.67 -19.96 -11.71
C TYR A 75 -8.95 -21.30 -11.74
N THR A 76 -7.69 -21.30 -12.14
CA THR A 76 -6.91 -22.54 -12.32
C THR A 76 -5.94 -22.78 -11.17
N TYR A 77 -5.74 -21.78 -10.29
CA TYR A 77 -4.77 -21.80 -9.19
C TYR A 77 -3.34 -22.12 -9.66
N ARG A 78 -2.98 -21.67 -10.87
CA ARG A 78 -1.62 -21.83 -11.41
C ARG A 78 -0.83 -20.52 -11.26
N LEU A 79 0.47 -20.67 -11.09
CA LEU A 79 1.37 -19.51 -11.12
C LEU A 79 1.37 -18.86 -12.51
N MET A 80 1.28 -17.56 -12.53
CA MET A 80 1.28 -16.74 -13.74
C MET A 80 2.39 -15.68 -13.68
N PRO A 81 2.90 -15.25 -14.85
CA PRO A 81 3.77 -14.10 -14.97
C PRO A 81 3.09 -12.80 -14.47
N GLU A 82 3.81 -12.01 -13.65
CA GLU A 82 3.40 -10.67 -13.28
C GLU A 82 4.52 -9.66 -13.63
N LEU A 83 5.34 -9.16 -12.71
CA LEU A 83 6.50 -8.34 -13.01
C LEU A 83 7.63 -9.15 -13.69
N ALA A 84 7.73 -10.44 -13.40
CA ALA A 84 8.53 -11.37 -14.20
C ALA A 84 7.68 -11.87 -15.36
N GLU A 85 8.17 -11.74 -16.58
CA GLU A 85 7.53 -12.31 -17.79
C GLU A 85 7.80 -13.81 -17.96
N SER A 86 8.89 -14.30 -17.36
CA SER A 86 9.24 -15.71 -17.31
C SER A 86 10.22 -15.99 -16.17
N TRP A 87 10.41 -17.27 -15.83
CA TRP A 87 11.39 -17.72 -14.86
C TRP A 87 11.94 -19.09 -15.19
N GLU A 88 13.13 -19.38 -14.70
CA GLU A 88 13.83 -20.65 -14.79
C GLU A 88 14.05 -21.24 -13.40
N VAL A 89 13.90 -22.56 -13.29
CA VAL A 89 14.24 -23.32 -12.08
C VAL A 89 15.48 -24.12 -12.37
N LEU A 90 16.55 -23.84 -11.66
CA LEU A 90 17.89 -24.40 -11.88
C LEU A 90 18.36 -25.13 -10.61
N ASP A 91 19.44 -25.89 -10.73
CA ASP A 91 20.09 -26.57 -9.61
C ASP A 91 19.09 -27.40 -8.78
N ASN A 92 18.23 -28.16 -9.46
CA ASN A 92 17.17 -28.99 -8.84
C ASN A 92 16.26 -28.20 -7.86
N GLY A 93 15.97 -26.93 -8.15
CA GLY A 93 15.09 -26.10 -7.30
C GLY A 93 15.83 -25.31 -6.22
N ALA A 94 17.16 -25.24 -6.26
CA ALA A 94 17.95 -24.39 -5.37
C ALA A 94 18.27 -23.01 -5.97
N THR A 95 18.06 -22.81 -7.27
CA THR A 95 18.29 -21.52 -7.95
C THR A 95 17.10 -21.17 -8.82
N TYR A 96 16.63 -19.92 -8.71
CA TYR A 96 15.54 -19.37 -9.49
C TYR A 96 16.00 -18.11 -10.20
N ARG A 97 15.78 -18.03 -11.51
CA ARG A 97 16.13 -16.87 -12.32
C ARG A 97 14.85 -16.28 -12.91
N PHE A 98 14.64 -14.97 -12.70
CA PHE A 98 13.47 -14.25 -13.18
C PHE A 98 13.87 -13.25 -14.25
N HIS A 99 13.17 -13.27 -15.39
CA HIS A 99 13.27 -12.29 -16.45
C HIS A 99 12.18 -11.24 -16.28
N LEU A 100 12.57 -10.01 -16.03
CA LEU A 100 11.67 -8.92 -15.67
C LEU A 100 11.16 -8.18 -16.89
N ARG A 101 9.91 -7.70 -16.81
CA ARG A 101 9.35 -6.79 -17.81
C ARG A 101 10.15 -5.50 -17.88
N ARG A 102 10.20 -4.90 -19.09
CA ARG A 102 11.01 -3.71 -19.34
C ARG A 102 10.26 -2.40 -19.18
N ASP A 103 8.95 -2.42 -19.35
CA ASP A 103 8.12 -1.23 -19.51
C ASP A 103 7.10 -1.06 -18.37
N VAL A 104 7.54 -1.24 -17.13
CA VAL A 104 6.71 -1.11 -15.94
C VAL A 104 7.02 0.21 -15.22
N PRO A 105 6.16 1.25 -15.33
CA PRO A 105 6.34 2.51 -14.63
C PRO A 105 5.97 2.39 -13.15
N PHE A 106 6.66 3.14 -12.30
CA PHE A 106 6.19 3.41 -10.95
C PHE A 106 5.16 4.54 -10.93
N GLN A 107 4.32 4.56 -9.93
CA GLN A 107 3.36 5.62 -9.65
C GLN A 107 4.07 6.96 -9.43
N LYS A 108 3.49 8.03 -9.99
CA LYS A 108 3.89 9.40 -9.72
C LYS A 108 2.95 9.97 -8.65
N THR A 109 3.51 10.26 -7.48
CA THR A 109 2.78 10.77 -6.32
C THR A 109 3.23 12.19 -5.98
N ASP A 110 2.55 12.84 -5.03
CA ASP A 110 2.94 14.19 -4.55
C ASP A 110 4.31 14.19 -3.85
N TRP A 111 4.76 13.05 -3.35
CA TRP A 111 6.04 12.90 -2.63
C TRP A 111 7.16 12.28 -3.46
N PHE A 112 6.83 11.71 -4.65
CA PHE A 112 7.82 11.05 -5.49
C PHE A 112 7.46 11.11 -6.97
N THR A 113 8.43 11.52 -7.79
CA THR A 113 8.37 11.43 -9.26
C THR A 113 9.47 10.47 -9.71
N PRO A 114 9.12 9.28 -10.25
CA PRO A 114 10.09 8.33 -10.77
C PRO A 114 10.89 8.92 -11.93
N THR A 115 12.19 8.61 -11.99
CA THR A 115 13.06 8.98 -13.13
C THR A 115 13.34 7.80 -14.04
N ARG A 116 12.99 6.59 -13.61
CA ARG A 116 13.14 5.34 -14.36
C ARG A 116 11.96 4.40 -14.15
N LYS A 117 11.87 3.41 -15.02
CA LYS A 117 10.98 2.27 -14.88
C LYS A 117 11.54 1.23 -13.91
N MET A 118 10.70 0.29 -13.46
CA MET A 118 11.09 -0.85 -12.63
C MET A 118 12.19 -1.67 -13.30
N ASN A 119 13.14 -2.11 -12.51
CA ASN A 119 14.21 -2.98 -12.94
C ASN A 119 14.68 -3.94 -11.82
N ALA A 120 15.77 -4.65 -12.06
CA ALA A 120 16.33 -5.63 -11.12
C ALA A 120 16.77 -5.03 -9.77
N ASP A 121 17.15 -3.75 -9.73
CA ASP A 121 17.53 -3.09 -8.46
C ASP A 121 16.35 -3.02 -7.47
N ASP A 122 15.12 -2.86 -7.97
CA ASP A 122 13.92 -2.79 -7.15
C ASP A 122 13.60 -4.14 -6.50
N VAL A 123 13.77 -5.22 -7.25
CA VAL A 123 13.60 -6.58 -6.75
C VAL A 123 14.68 -6.92 -5.72
N VAL A 124 15.94 -6.63 -6.04
CA VAL A 124 17.07 -6.86 -5.11
C VAL A 124 16.87 -6.07 -3.82
N PHE A 125 16.54 -4.78 -3.90
CA PHE A 125 16.23 -3.94 -2.74
C PHE A 125 15.13 -4.56 -1.89
N THR A 126 14.00 -4.92 -2.52
CA THR A 126 12.83 -5.46 -1.84
C THR A 126 13.16 -6.68 -1.00
N PHE A 127 13.87 -7.63 -1.59
CA PHE A 127 14.11 -8.91 -0.91
C PHE A 127 15.33 -8.87 0.01
N GLN A 128 16.40 -8.15 -0.33
CA GLN A 128 17.54 -8.01 0.57
C GLN A 128 17.17 -7.39 1.91
N ARG A 129 16.31 -6.36 1.93
CA ARG A 129 15.86 -5.78 3.20
C ARG A 129 15.00 -6.74 4.04
N ILE A 130 14.38 -7.76 3.44
CA ILE A 130 13.55 -8.75 4.15
C ILE A 130 14.45 -9.82 4.81
N PHE A 131 15.42 -10.37 4.10
CA PHE A 131 16.16 -11.52 4.59
C PHE A 131 17.58 -11.18 5.10
N ASP A 132 18.20 -10.09 4.69
CA ASP A 132 19.51 -9.69 5.20
C ASP A 132 19.37 -8.79 6.44
N ARG A 133 19.56 -9.38 7.61
CA ARG A 133 19.48 -8.67 8.91
C ARG A 133 20.51 -7.55 9.06
N ASN A 134 21.58 -7.55 8.26
CA ASN A 134 22.59 -6.48 8.26
C ASN A 134 22.23 -5.35 7.29
N ASN A 135 21.19 -5.51 6.48
CA ASN A 135 20.74 -4.46 5.58
C ASN A 135 20.18 -3.28 6.40
N PRO A 136 20.62 -2.03 6.18
CA PRO A 136 20.12 -0.87 6.93
C PRO A 136 18.60 -0.72 6.89
N TRP A 137 17.97 -1.10 5.78
CA TRP A 137 16.53 -1.05 5.59
C TRP A 137 15.75 -2.16 6.31
N HIS A 138 16.44 -3.19 6.82
CA HIS A 138 15.79 -4.27 7.57
C HIS A 138 15.14 -3.75 8.86
N ASN A 139 15.81 -2.83 9.57
CA ASN A 139 15.39 -2.32 10.87
C ASN A 139 14.50 -1.07 10.81
N VAL A 140 14.24 -0.51 9.63
CA VAL A 140 13.37 0.65 9.47
C VAL A 140 11.94 0.31 9.90
N ASN A 141 11.37 1.07 10.84
CA ASN A 141 10.07 0.79 11.47
C ASN A 141 9.95 -0.61 12.12
N GLY A 142 11.08 -1.14 12.64
CA GLY A 142 11.19 -2.47 13.24
C GLY A 142 11.59 -3.55 12.25
N SER A 143 12.25 -4.58 12.78
CA SER A 143 12.82 -5.71 12.01
C SER A 143 11.86 -6.88 11.81
N ASN A 144 10.54 -6.67 11.92
CA ASN A 144 9.55 -7.72 11.83
C ASN A 144 8.93 -7.79 10.44
N PHE A 145 9.03 -8.96 9.81
CA PHE A 145 8.39 -9.33 8.54
C PHE A 145 7.53 -10.58 8.77
N PRO A 146 6.32 -10.45 9.40
CA PRO A 146 5.61 -11.56 10.03
C PRO A 146 5.40 -12.78 9.13
N TYR A 147 5.05 -12.56 7.87
CA TYR A 147 4.87 -13.64 6.91
C TYR A 147 6.18 -14.39 6.64
N PHE A 148 7.24 -13.67 6.28
CA PHE A 148 8.53 -14.25 5.94
C PHE A 148 9.25 -14.83 7.14
N ASP A 149 9.08 -14.25 8.32
CA ASP A 149 9.63 -14.77 9.59
C ASP A 149 8.98 -16.11 9.93
N SER A 150 7.66 -16.25 9.73
CA SER A 150 6.94 -17.51 9.97
C SER A 150 7.38 -18.67 9.06
N LEU A 151 7.92 -18.34 7.89
CA LEU A 151 8.44 -19.28 6.90
C LEU A 151 9.93 -19.57 7.05
N GLN A 152 10.61 -18.91 8.00
CA GLN A 152 12.07 -18.95 8.11
C GLN A 152 12.76 -18.57 6.77
N PHE A 153 12.16 -17.63 6.04
CA PHE A 153 12.58 -17.25 4.68
C PHE A 153 14.04 -16.79 4.64
N ALA A 154 14.45 -16.00 5.64
CA ALA A 154 15.82 -15.52 5.76
C ALA A 154 16.85 -16.66 5.91
N ASP A 155 16.46 -17.79 6.48
CA ASP A 155 17.37 -18.93 6.70
C ASP A 155 17.58 -19.73 5.40
N ASN A 156 16.57 -19.76 4.52
CA ASN A 156 16.65 -20.51 3.26
C ASN A 156 17.16 -19.67 2.07
N VAL A 157 16.91 -18.34 2.04
CA VAL A 157 17.39 -17.50 0.93
C VAL A 157 18.83 -17.06 1.16
N LYS A 158 19.78 -17.67 0.46
CA LYS A 158 21.21 -17.33 0.56
C LYS A 158 21.56 -16.01 -0.11
N SER A 159 20.95 -15.73 -1.27
CA SER A 159 21.22 -14.48 -1.98
C SER A 159 20.11 -14.14 -2.95
N VAL A 160 19.91 -12.84 -3.15
CA VAL A 160 19.21 -12.28 -4.30
C VAL A 160 20.19 -11.36 -5.02
N ARG A 161 20.38 -11.58 -6.31
CA ARG A 161 21.39 -10.86 -7.09
C ARG A 161 20.83 -10.40 -8.42
N LYS A 162 21.16 -9.19 -8.77
CA LYS A 162 21.01 -8.66 -10.12
C LYS A 162 22.06 -9.30 -11.02
N LEU A 163 21.64 -9.94 -12.10
CA LEU A 163 22.54 -10.42 -13.16
C LEU A 163 22.70 -9.34 -14.24
N ASP A 164 21.60 -8.70 -14.60
CA ASP A 164 21.55 -7.51 -15.45
C ASP A 164 20.32 -6.65 -15.04
N ASN A 165 19.99 -5.59 -15.79
CA ASN A 165 18.91 -4.69 -15.44
C ASN A 165 17.52 -5.34 -15.42
N HIS A 166 17.35 -6.50 -16.06
CA HIS A 166 16.07 -7.18 -16.17
C HIS A 166 16.15 -8.68 -15.82
N THR A 167 17.23 -9.10 -15.18
CA THR A 167 17.39 -10.48 -14.74
C THR A 167 17.86 -10.51 -13.29
N VAL A 168 17.08 -11.22 -12.45
CA VAL A 168 17.37 -11.42 -11.03
C VAL A 168 17.48 -12.90 -10.73
N GLU A 169 18.45 -13.27 -9.91
CA GLU A 169 18.68 -14.64 -9.47
C GLU A 169 18.53 -14.75 -7.95
N PHE A 170 17.70 -15.69 -7.52
CA PHE A 170 17.58 -16.13 -6.13
C PHE A 170 18.32 -17.46 -5.97
N ARG A 171 19.12 -17.57 -4.92
CA ARG A 171 19.75 -18.83 -4.51
C ARG A 171 19.29 -19.22 -3.13
N LEU A 172 18.82 -20.45 -3.01
CA LEU A 172 18.38 -21.05 -1.77
C LEU A 172 19.46 -21.90 -1.13
N ALA A 173 19.36 -22.09 0.18
CA ALA A 173 20.20 -23.04 0.92
C ALA A 173 19.82 -24.48 0.58
N GLN A 174 18.53 -24.74 0.43
CA GLN A 174 17.94 -26.02 0.07
C GLN A 174 16.80 -25.80 -0.93
N PRO A 175 16.55 -26.75 -1.84
CA PRO A 175 15.39 -26.70 -2.70
C PRO A 175 14.09 -26.54 -1.93
N ASP A 176 13.22 -25.66 -2.40
CA ASP A 176 11.91 -25.39 -1.79
C ASP A 176 10.82 -25.32 -2.87
N ALA A 177 9.97 -26.32 -2.93
CA ALA A 177 8.89 -26.40 -3.90
C ALA A 177 7.82 -25.30 -3.71
N SER A 178 7.75 -24.68 -2.53
CA SER A 178 6.80 -23.60 -2.22
C SER A 178 7.36 -22.20 -2.51
N PHE A 179 8.66 -22.08 -2.83
CA PHE A 179 9.34 -20.79 -2.99
C PHE A 179 8.63 -19.86 -3.98
N LEU A 180 8.25 -20.35 -5.15
CA LEU A 180 7.54 -19.53 -6.16
C LEU A 180 6.18 -19.05 -5.65
N TRP A 181 5.49 -19.86 -4.86
CA TRP A 181 4.21 -19.49 -4.27
C TRP A 181 4.34 -18.38 -3.24
N HIS A 182 5.44 -18.35 -2.48
CA HIS A 182 5.73 -17.26 -1.56
C HIS A 182 5.95 -15.95 -2.29
N LEU A 183 6.60 -15.98 -3.48
CA LEU A 183 6.79 -14.82 -4.32
C LEU A 183 5.51 -14.35 -5.04
N ALA A 184 4.48 -15.18 -5.10
CA ALA A 184 3.16 -14.84 -5.63
C ALA A 184 2.20 -14.27 -4.59
N THR A 185 2.62 -14.16 -3.31
CA THR A 185 1.81 -13.54 -2.26
C THR A 185 1.98 -12.02 -2.27
N HIS A 186 0.96 -11.28 -1.81
CA HIS A 186 1.05 -9.83 -1.68
C HIS A 186 2.12 -9.36 -0.69
N TYR A 187 2.58 -10.22 0.23
CA TYR A 187 3.71 -9.92 1.10
C TYR A 187 5.02 -9.71 0.33
N ALA A 188 5.14 -10.33 -0.86
CA ALA A 188 6.29 -10.24 -1.75
C ALA A 188 6.20 -9.09 -2.78
N SER A 189 5.39 -8.07 -2.49
CA SER A 189 5.24 -6.88 -3.33
C SER A 189 6.56 -6.15 -3.56
N VAL A 190 6.85 -5.81 -4.83
CA VAL A 190 8.10 -5.14 -5.21
C VAL A 190 8.01 -3.64 -4.94
N MET A 191 9.02 -3.09 -4.29
CA MET A 191 9.12 -1.68 -3.90
C MET A 191 10.22 -0.96 -4.70
N SER A 192 10.07 0.35 -4.87
CA SER A 192 11.04 1.17 -5.60
C SER A 192 12.32 1.41 -4.80
N ALA A 193 13.44 0.90 -5.30
CA ALA A 193 14.77 1.21 -4.77
C ALA A 193 15.15 2.69 -4.99
N GLU A 194 14.67 3.30 -6.07
CA GLU A 194 14.89 4.72 -6.35
C GLU A 194 14.21 5.60 -5.29
N TYR A 195 12.95 5.28 -4.96
CA TYR A 195 12.23 5.99 -3.90
C TYR A 195 12.89 5.80 -2.53
N ALA A 196 13.29 4.57 -2.21
CA ALA A 196 14.05 4.30 -1.00
C ALA A 196 15.34 5.13 -0.94
N GLY A 197 16.13 5.16 -2.00
CA GLY A 197 17.35 5.97 -2.08
C GLY A 197 17.11 7.48 -1.96
N LYS A 198 15.92 8.00 -2.37
CA LYS A 198 15.51 9.37 -2.09
C LYS A 198 15.25 9.57 -0.60
N LEU A 199 14.45 8.68 0.02
CA LEU A 199 14.12 8.76 1.44
C LEU A 199 15.37 8.66 2.33
N GLU A 200 16.33 7.83 1.95
CA GLU A 200 17.61 7.69 2.66
C GLU A 200 18.41 9.00 2.63
N LYS A 201 18.50 9.66 1.49
CA LYS A 201 19.17 10.97 1.35
C LYS A 201 18.49 12.08 2.15
N GLU A 202 17.19 11.95 2.40
CA GLU A 202 16.38 12.90 3.17
C GLU A 202 16.28 12.55 4.65
N ASP A 203 16.90 11.44 5.09
CA ASP A 203 16.78 10.87 6.45
C ASP A 203 15.33 10.64 6.88
N ARG A 204 14.53 10.06 5.95
CA ARG A 204 13.08 9.83 6.09
C ARG A 204 12.67 8.39 5.73
N GLN A 205 13.52 7.42 6.01
CA GLN A 205 13.33 6.02 5.62
C GLN A 205 12.01 5.44 6.13
N GLU A 206 11.51 5.91 7.27
CA GLU A 206 10.24 5.49 7.87
C GLU A 206 9.02 5.79 6.99
N GLN A 207 9.15 6.72 6.03
CA GLN A 207 8.07 7.06 5.10
C GLN A 207 7.83 5.96 4.06
N LEU A 208 8.76 5.03 3.86
CA LEU A 208 8.56 3.90 2.95
C LEU A 208 7.30 3.08 3.30
N ASP A 209 6.97 2.99 4.58
CA ASP A 209 5.83 2.25 5.09
C ASP A 209 4.53 3.08 5.18
N ARG A 210 4.62 4.40 5.00
CA ARG A 210 3.49 5.34 5.14
C ARG A 210 3.08 6.02 3.84
N GLN A 211 4.01 6.19 2.92
CA GLN A 211 3.83 6.84 1.63
C GLN A 211 4.14 5.83 0.52
N PRO A 212 3.17 4.97 0.16
CA PRO A 212 3.40 3.89 -0.80
C PRO A 212 3.74 4.44 -2.18
N VAL A 213 4.72 3.81 -2.84
CA VAL A 213 5.07 4.00 -4.24
C VAL A 213 5.32 2.63 -4.84
N GLY A 214 4.47 2.21 -5.73
CA GLY A 214 4.54 0.91 -6.41
C GLY A 214 4.24 1.01 -7.88
N THR A 215 4.00 -0.13 -8.48
CA THR A 215 3.69 -0.27 -9.91
C THR A 215 2.22 -0.59 -10.17
N GLY A 216 1.42 -0.74 -9.12
CA GLY A 216 0.04 -1.19 -9.17
C GLY A 216 -0.94 -0.19 -9.80
N PRO A 217 -2.22 -0.61 -9.97
CA PRO A 217 -3.22 0.13 -10.73
C PRO A 217 -3.68 1.44 -10.08
N TYR A 218 -3.49 1.60 -8.77
CA TYR A 218 -3.89 2.79 -8.03
C TYR A 218 -2.77 3.29 -7.13
N GLN A 219 -2.74 4.61 -6.92
CA GLN A 219 -1.82 5.29 -6.00
C GLN A 219 -2.61 5.92 -4.85
N LEU A 220 -1.96 6.08 -3.68
CA LEU A 220 -2.54 6.78 -2.55
C LEU A 220 -2.65 8.27 -2.87
N SER A 221 -3.85 8.84 -2.74
CA SER A 221 -4.07 10.28 -2.86
C SER A 221 -4.37 10.93 -1.52
N GLU A 222 -5.10 10.24 -0.63
CA GLU A 222 -5.39 10.77 0.71
C GLU A 222 -5.58 9.62 1.70
N TYR A 223 -5.08 9.80 2.93
CA TYR A 223 -5.34 8.90 4.05
C TYR A 223 -5.78 9.70 5.28
N ARG A 224 -6.97 9.39 5.77
CA ARG A 224 -7.48 9.87 7.06
C ARG A 224 -7.67 8.71 8.00
N ALA A 225 -6.80 8.64 9.00
CA ALA A 225 -6.77 7.52 9.95
C ALA A 225 -8.14 7.27 10.60
N GLY A 226 -8.58 6.01 10.56
CA GLY A 226 -9.88 5.59 11.11
C GLY A 226 -11.10 6.06 10.31
N GLN A 227 -10.91 6.81 9.23
CA GLN A 227 -12.01 7.32 8.41
C GLN A 227 -12.01 6.70 7.01
N TYR A 228 -11.02 7.01 6.18
CA TYR A 228 -10.94 6.50 4.82
C TYR A 228 -9.55 6.57 4.21
N ILE A 229 -9.38 5.82 3.14
CA ILE A 229 -8.23 5.88 2.22
C ILE A 229 -8.79 6.19 0.84
N ARG A 230 -8.30 7.24 0.20
CA ARG A 230 -8.64 7.58 -1.18
C ARG A 230 -7.50 7.17 -2.10
N LEU A 231 -7.85 6.43 -3.12
CA LEU A 231 -6.96 5.95 -4.15
C LEU A 231 -7.32 6.63 -5.46
N GLN A 232 -6.31 7.09 -6.18
CA GLN A 232 -6.44 7.60 -7.54
C GLN A 232 -5.81 6.59 -8.49
N ARG A 233 -6.41 6.38 -9.67
CA ARG A 233 -5.86 5.45 -10.65
C ARG A 233 -4.49 5.90 -11.14
N HIS A 234 -3.64 4.92 -11.42
CA HIS A 234 -2.36 5.08 -12.10
C HIS A 234 -2.62 5.05 -13.61
N ASP A 235 -2.67 6.24 -14.24
CA ASP A 235 -3.06 6.37 -15.65
C ASP A 235 -2.12 5.62 -16.61
N ASP A 236 -0.84 5.48 -16.23
CA ASP A 236 0.20 4.79 -16.99
C ASP A 236 0.39 3.33 -16.54
N PHE A 237 -0.60 2.74 -15.86
CA PHE A 237 -0.50 1.36 -15.38
C PHE A 237 -0.18 0.38 -16.53
N TRP A 238 0.83 -0.43 -16.35
CA TRP A 238 1.42 -1.27 -17.40
C TRP A 238 0.49 -2.36 -17.98
N ARG A 239 -0.57 -2.74 -17.25
CA ARG A 239 -1.63 -3.65 -17.76
C ARG A 239 -2.79 -2.90 -18.41
N GLY A 240 -2.68 -1.61 -18.60
CA GLY A 240 -3.73 -0.74 -19.14
C GLY A 240 -4.41 0.11 -18.08
N LYS A 241 -4.87 1.27 -18.49
CA LYS A 241 -5.48 2.27 -17.61
C LYS A 241 -6.71 1.71 -16.88
N PRO A 242 -6.76 1.76 -15.54
CA PRO A 242 -7.91 1.32 -14.77
C PRO A 242 -9.18 2.10 -15.15
N LEU A 243 -10.32 1.42 -15.22
CA LEU A 243 -11.59 2.05 -15.62
C LEU A 243 -12.07 3.09 -14.60
N MET A 244 -12.03 2.75 -13.32
CA MET A 244 -12.49 3.66 -12.26
C MET A 244 -11.44 4.73 -11.98
N PRO A 245 -11.78 6.04 -12.09
CA PRO A 245 -10.85 7.13 -11.80
C PRO A 245 -10.34 7.14 -10.37
N GLN A 246 -11.19 6.74 -9.41
CA GLN A 246 -10.84 6.72 -7.99
C GLN A 246 -11.58 5.61 -7.24
N VAL A 247 -10.99 5.19 -6.13
CA VAL A 247 -11.56 4.23 -5.18
C VAL A 247 -11.42 4.80 -3.78
N VAL A 248 -12.46 4.70 -2.97
CA VAL A 248 -12.39 5.05 -1.56
C VAL A 248 -12.62 3.80 -0.71
N VAL A 249 -11.66 3.52 0.16
CA VAL A 249 -11.79 2.49 1.19
C VAL A 249 -12.25 3.15 2.48
N ASP A 250 -13.52 2.96 2.83
CA ASP A 250 -14.15 3.52 4.03
C ASP A 250 -13.83 2.64 5.24
N LEU A 251 -13.13 3.20 6.21
CA LEU A 251 -12.72 2.56 7.47
C LEU A 251 -13.63 2.92 8.64
N GLY A 252 -14.39 4.04 8.52
CA GLY A 252 -15.15 4.64 9.61
C GLY A 252 -16.52 4.03 9.85
N SER A 253 -17.00 3.17 8.95
CA SER A 253 -18.35 2.61 9.05
C SER A 253 -18.37 1.34 9.89
N GLY A 254 -18.93 1.39 11.10
CA GLY A 254 -19.33 0.19 11.84
C GLY A 254 -20.40 -0.62 11.08
N GLY A 255 -20.69 -1.86 11.52
CA GLY A 255 -21.61 -2.78 10.81
C GLY A 255 -22.97 -2.17 10.45
N THR A 256 -23.60 -1.46 11.38
CA THR A 256 -24.90 -0.76 11.19
C THR A 256 -24.76 0.43 10.22
N GLY A 257 -23.66 1.18 10.30
CA GLY A 257 -23.39 2.31 9.41
C GLY A 257 -23.19 1.88 7.96
N ARG A 258 -22.56 0.72 7.74
CA ARG A 258 -22.39 0.12 6.40
C ARG A 258 -23.72 -0.25 5.77
N LEU A 259 -24.60 -0.91 6.53
CA LEU A 259 -25.94 -1.25 6.06
C LEU A 259 -26.74 0.01 5.72
N SER A 260 -26.68 1.04 6.56
CA SER A 260 -27.37 2.32 6.31
C SER A 260 -26.85 3.04 5.07
N LYS A 261 -25.55 2.97 4.76
CA LYS A 261 -24.98 3.53 3.52
C LYS A 261 -25.43 2.75 2.30
N LEU A 262 -25.46 1.43 2.38
CA LEU A 262 -25.91 0.56 1.28
C LEU A 262 -27.39 0.80 0.95
N LEU A 263 -28.25 1.05 1.95
CA LEU A 263 -29.69 1.27 1.75
C LEU A 263 -30.01 2.69 1.23
N ARG A 264 -29.04 3.63 1.22
CA ARG A 264 -29.18 5.01 0.74
C ARG A 264 -28.50 5.25 -0.61
N SER A 265 -27.75 4.29 -1.11
CA SER A 265 -27.12 4.32 -2.45
C SER A 265 -28.09 3.80 -3.49
#